data_573c6b4017285e5be99853c8f60af00f
#
_entry.id   573c6b4017285e5be99853c8f60af00f
#
_cell.length_a   1.000
_cell.length_b   1.000
_cell.length_c   1.000
_cell.angle_alpha   90.00
_cell.angle_beta   90.00
_cell.angle_gamma   90.00
#
_symmetry.space_group_name_H-M   'P 1'
#
loop_
_entity.id
_entity.type
_entity.pdbx_description
1 polymer ?
#
loop_
_entity_poly.entity_id
_entity_poly.type
_entity_poly.pdbx_seq_one_letter_code
_entity_poly.pdbx_strand_id
1 'polypeptide(L)'
;MAEGGICEGRVAVVTGAGRGIGRSHALELARQGAKVVVNDLGVTVHGGATGLSPAEEVVAQIKADGGEAVASTADVSDWDGAKQLIDTAVEAFGRLDVLVNNAGILRDRMFVSMEPDEWDAIMRVHLRGTFAPSRHAVSYWRERSKAGEKLNARIINTSSGSGLYGNPAQSNYGAAKAGIASFTINIAGELARYGITVNAIAPVARTRMTEDLGRGRWADKPAEGEFDRLGPDNISPVVAWLASAATSDITGRVINVDGPEISIAIPWHPSEAINNERRWRADELGPLLTDLIARVDSETKA
;
A
#
# COMPACT_ATOMS: atom_id res chain seq x y z
N MET A 1 -17.25 -6.28 -24.35
CA MET A 1 -16.30 -6.42 -23.21
C MET A 1 -15.16 -7.26 -23.74
N ALA A 2 -13.91 -6.90 -23.46
CA ALA A 2 -12.77 -7.75 -23.86
C ALA A 2 -12.92 -9.12 -23.17
N GLU A 3 -12.68 -10.21 -23.91
CA GLU A 3 -12.77 -11.58 -23.40
C GLU A 3 -11.67 -11.92 -22.35
N GLY A 4 -10.80 -10.97 -21.97
CA GLY A 4 -9.77 -11.12 -20.95
C GLY A 4 -9.88 -10.05 -19.86
N GLY A 5 -9.37 -10.32 -18.66
CA GLY A 5 -9.32 -9.36 -17.55
C GLY A 5 -8.37 -8.19 -17.85
N ILE A 6 -8.52 -7.07 -17.12
CA ILE A 6 -7.71 -5.84 -17.35
C ILE A 6 -6.22 -6.00 -17.00
N CYS A 7 -5.85 -7.10 -16.36
CA CYS A 7 -4.47 -7.46 -16.03
C CYS A 7 -3.95 -8.68 -16.79
N GLU A 8 -4.61 -9.05 -17.89
CA GLU A 8 -4.26 -10.23 -18.69
C GLU A 8 -2.78 -10.22 -19.09
N GLY A 9 -2.10 -11.36 -18.88
CA GLY A 9 -0.69 -11.57 -19.20
C GLY A 9 0.32 -10.82 -18.31
N ARG A 10 -0.12 -10.11 -17.28
CA ARG A 10 0.77 -9.45 -16.33
C ARG A 10 1.19 -10.39 -15.20
N VAL A 11 2.36 -10.15 -14.63
CA VAL A 11 2.87 -10.84 -13.45
C VAL A 11 2.90 -9.87 -12.28
N ALA A 12 2.19 -10.22 -11.20
CA ALA A 12 2.07 -9.39 -10.01
C ALA A 12 2.65 -10.07 -8.76
N VAL A 13 3.39 -9.33 -7.96
CA VAL A 13 3.77 -9.70 -6.60
C VAL A 13 2.88 -8.94 -5.63
N VAL A 14 2.26 -9.64 -4.66
CA VAL A 14 1.47 -9.02 -3.59
C VAL A 14 2.05 -9.44 -2.24
N THR A 15 2.49 -8.46 -1.43
CA THR A 15 3.06 -8.73 -0.10
C THR A 15 2.01 -8.72 0.99
N GLY A 16 2.17 -9.57 2.03
CA GLY A 16 1.14 -9.74 3.06
C GLY A 16 -0.18 -10.26 2.50
N ALA A 17 -0.10 -11.16 1.51
CA ALA A 17 -1.23 -11.56 0.68
C ALA A 17 -1.95 -12.83 1.19
N GLY A 18 -1.56 -13.38 2.32
CA GLY A 18 -2.21 -14.57 2.87
C GLY A 18 -3.57 -14.31 3.51
N ARG A 19 -3.87 -13.06 3.89
CA ARG A 19 -5.11 -12.69 4.60
C ARG A 19 -5.55 -11.25 4.30
N GLY A 20 -6.79 -10.92 4.71
CA GLY A 20 -7.35 -9.56 4.68
C GLY A 20 -7.25 -8.90 3.31
N ILE A 21 -6.85 -7.63 3.28
CA ILE A 21 -6.78 -6.81 2.07
C ILE A 21 -5.81 -7.41 1.04
N GLY A 22 -4.64 -7.89 1.47
CA GLY A 22 -3.65 -8.49 0.56
C GLY A 22 -4.16 -9.76 -0.12
N ARG A 23 -4.92 -10.62 0.61
CA ARG A 23 -5.59 -11.76 0.01
C ARG A 23 -6.60 -11.33 -1.06
N SER A 24 -7.43 -10.34 -0.75
CA SER A 24 -8.39 -9.80 -1.72
C SER A 24 -7.70 -9.23 -2.97
N HIS A 25 -6.56 -8.55 -2.80
CA HIS A 25 -5.77 -8.07 -3.94
C HIS A 25 -5.26 -9.21 -4.81
N ALA A 26 -4.70 -10.26 -4.20
CA ALA A 26 -4.16 -11.41 -4.93
C ALA A 26 -5.26 -12.12 -5.73
N LEU A 27 -6.43 -12.35 -5.12
CA LEU A 27 -7.58 -12.97 -5.78
C LEU A 27 -8.13 -12.11 -6.91
N GLU A 28 -8.29 -10.81 -6.69
CA GLU A 28 -8.81 -9.90 -7.73
C GLU A 28 -7.86 -9.77 -8.90
N LEU A 29 -6.54 -9.61 -8.66
CA LEU A 29 -5.54 -9.58 -9.73
C LEU A 29 -5.55 -10.87 -10.57
N ALA A 30 -5.66 -12.04 -9.92
CA ALA A 30 -5.79 -13.32 -10.61
C ALA A 30 -7.09 -13.39 -11.43
N ARG A 31 -8.23 -12.96 -10.86
CA ARG A 31 -9.51 -12.86 -11.56
C ARG A 31 -9.45 -11.95 -12.80
N GLN A 32 -8.59 -10.94 -12.76
CA GLN A 32 -8.32 -10.02 -13.86
C GLN A 32 -7.24 -10.52 -14.83
N GLY A 33 -6.82 -11.78 -14.73
CA GLY A 33 -5.92 -12.45 -15.67
C GLY A 33 -4.42 -12.30 -15.34
N ALA A 34 -4.06 -11.75 -14.18
CA ALA A 34 -2.65 -11.70 -13.79
C ALA A 34 -2.18 -13.06 -13.22
N LYS A 35 -0.90 -13.40 -13.44
CA LYS A 35 -0.19 -14.43 -12.68
C LYS A 35 0.34 -13.81 -11.39
N VAL A 36 0.14 -14.47 -10.24
CA VAL A 36 0.35 -13.84 -8.94
C VAL A 36 1.38 -14.59 -8.09
N VAL A 37 2.37 -13.86 -7.59
CA VAL A 37 3.18 -14.31 -6.45
C VAL A 37 2.51 -13.84 -5.17
N VAL A 38 2.01 -14.77 -4.39
CA VAL A 38 1.34 -14.53 -3.10
C VAL A 38 2.42 -14.61 -2.01
N ASN A 39 2.83 -13.47 -1.48
CA ASN A 39 3.82 -13.44 -0.41
C ASN A 39 3.15 -13.22 0.95
N ASP A 40 3.46 -14.08 1.90
CA ASP A 40 3.09 -13.93 3.31
C ASP A 40 4.11 -14.67 4.18
N LEU A 41 4.60 -14.00 5.23
CA LEU A 41 5.61 -14.60 6.13
C LEU A 41 5.06 -15.81 6.90
N GLY A 42 3.76 -15.99 6.94
CA GLY A 42 3.10 -17.16 7.53
C GLY A 42 3.19 -17.23 9.06
N VAL A 43 3.47 -16.10 9.73
CA VAL A 43 3.54 -16.04 11.19
C VAL A 43 2.16 -16.34 11.77
N THR A 44 1.96 -17.59 12.20
CA THR A 44 0.77 -17.97 12.96
C THR A 44 0.98 -17.55 14.40
N VAL A 45 -0.01 -16.88 14.99
CA VAL A 45 -0.02 -16.49 16.41
C VAL A 45 -0.03 -17.72 17.34
N HIS A 46 -0.31 -18.91 16.80
CA HIS A 46 -0.38 -20.18 17.52
C HIS A 46 0.43 -21.22 16.76
N GLY A 47 1.61 -21.53 17.26
CA GLY A 47 2.49 -22.58 16.73
C GLY A 47 1.80 -23.94 16.73
N GLY A 48 1.55 -24.48 15.55
CA GLY A 48 0.98 -25.79 15.35
C GLY A 48 0.27 -25.89 14.02
N ALA A 49 0.98 -26.07 12.91
CA ALA A 49 0.34 -26.26 11.63
C ALA A 49 0.79 -27.55 10.97
N THR A 50 -0.13 -28.48 10.87
CA THR A 50 -0.12 -29.62 9.94
C THR A 50 -0.90 -29.28 8.66
N GLY A 51 -0.94 -28.01 8.22
CA GLY A 51 -1.70 -27.53 7.08
C GLY A 51 -0.91 -26.56 6.20
N LEU A 52 -1.51 -26.12 5.10
CA LEU A 52 -0.98 -25.10 4.19
C LEU A 52 -0.73 -23.77 4.91
N SER A 53 0.32 -23.05 4.52
CA SER A 53 0.54 -21.68 4.96
C SER A 53 -0.55 -20.75 4.40
N PRO A 54 -0.80 -19.57 5.01
CA PRO A 54 -1.78 -18.61 4.48
C PRO A 54 -1.56 -18.24 3.02
N ALA A 55 -0.32 -18.16 2.57
CA ALA A 55 0.01 -17.91 1.16
C ALA A 55 -0.38 -19.09 0.27
N GLU A 56 -0.11 -20.33 0.70
CA GLU A 56 -0.45 -21.54 -0.04
C GLU A 56 -1.97 -21.75 -0.14
N GLU A 57 -2.73 -21.40 0.91
CA GLU A 57 -4.21 -21.40 0.86
C GLU A 57 -4.74 -20.48 -0.25
N VAL A 58 -4.20 -19.27 -0.36
CA VAL A 58 -4.59 -18.32 -1.42
C VAL A 58 -4.16 -18.81 -2.80
N VAL A 59 -2.96 -19.38 -2.92
CA VAL A 59 -2.50 -20.01 -4.18
C VAL A 59 -3.41 -21.16 -4.59
N ALA A 60 -3.83 -22.02 -3.66
CA ALA A 60 -4.75 -23.11 -3.93
C ALA A 60 -6.11 -22.58 -4.43
N GLN A 61 -6.63 -21.51 -3.82
CA GLN A 61 -7.87 -20.86 -4.26
C GLN A 61 -7.72 -20.28 -5.67
N ILE A 62 -6.66 -19.53 -5.96
CA ILE A 62 -6.42 -18.95 -7.29
C ILE A 62 -6.37 -20.04 -8.36
N LYS A 63 -5.70 -21.17 -8.08
CA LYS A 63 -5.60 -22.30 -9.00
C LYS A 63 -6.95 -23.01 -9.19
N ALA A 64 -7.74 -23.15 -8.12
CA ALA A 64 -9.08 -23.73 -8.20
C ALA A 64 -10.03 -22.88 -9.07
N ASP A 65 -9.84 -21.55 -9.04
CA ASP A 65 -10.59 -20.58 -9.85
C ASP A 65 -10.04 -20.46 -11.30
N GLY A 66 -9.04 -21.29 -11.68
CA GLY A 66 -8.44 -21.33 -13.01
C GLY A 66 -7.31 -20.35 -13.28
N GLY A 67 -6.84 -19.62 -12.27
CA GLY A 67 -5.71 -18.69 -12.36
C GLY A 67 -4.35 -19.37 -12.12
N GLU A 68 -3.28 -18.59 -12.26
CA GLU A 68 -1.90 -19.04 -12.01
C GLU A 68 -1.29 -18.28 -10.83
N ALA A 69 -0.79 -19.00 -9.82
CA ALA A 69 -0.11 -18.41 -8.68
C ALA A 69 0.96 -19.30 -8.08
N VAL A 70 1.93 -18.68 -7.40
CA VAL A 70 2.94 -19.34 -6.56
C VAL A 70 3.04 -18.64 -5.21
N ALA A 71 3.42 -19.38 -4.16
CA ALA A 71 3.60 -18.83 -2.82
C ALA A 71 5.06 -18.39 -2.59
N SER A 72 5.25 -17.40 -1.72
CA SER A 72 6.54 -16.98 -1.18
C SER A 72 6.40 -16.65 0.30
N THR A 73 7.37 -17.09 1.12
CA THR A 73 7.44 -16.79 2.56
C THR A 73 8.59 -15.83 2.89
N ALA A 74 9.13 -15.12 1.90
CA ALA A 74 10.24 -14.21 2.08
C ALA A 74 9.86 -13.03 3.01
N ASP A 75 10.76 -12.64 3.91
CA ASP A 75 10.60 -11.41 4.73
C ASP A 75 10.90 -10.18 3.88
N VAL A 76 9.86 -9.40 3.61
CA VAL A 76 9.96 -8.16 2.82
C VAL A 76 10.81 -7.08 3.48
N SER A 77 11.00 -7.14 4.78
CA SER A 77 11.83 -6.19 5.55
C SER A 77 13.32 -6.57 5.59
N ASP A 78 13.63 -7.82 5.21
CA ASP A 78 15.01 -8.26 4.97
C ASP A 78 15.42 -7.94 3.53
N TRP A 79 16.67 -7.49 3.35
CA TRP A 79 17.16 -7.09 2.03
C TRP A 79 17.24 -8.25 1.04
N ASP A 80 17.79 -9.37 1.49
CA ASP A 80 17.95 -10.58 0.66
C ASP A 80 16.61 -11.30 0.49
N GLY A 81 15.77 -11.31 1.52
CA GLY A 81 14.39 -11.81 1.43
C GLY A 81 13.55 -11.01 0.40
N ALA A 82 13.66 -9.69 0.40
CA ALA A 82 13.01 -8.86 -0.61
C ALA A 82 13.52 -9.13 -2.03
N LYS A 83 14.83 -9.41 -2.17
CA LYS A 83 15.40 -9.84 -3.46
C LYS A 83 14.82 -11.18 -3.90
N GLN A 84 14.85 -12.18 -3.03
CA GLN A 84 14.29 -13.50 -3.29
C GLN A 84 12.82 -13.43 -3.73
N LEU A 85 12.03 -12.55 -3.14
CA LEU A 85 10.65 -12.35 -3.54
C LEU A 85 10.52 -11.91 -5.00
N ILE A 86 11.35 -10.96 -5.44
CA ILE A 86 11.35 -10.50 -6.84
C ILE A 86 11.84 -11.60 -7.77
N ASP A 87 12.91 -12.31 -7.39
CA ASP A 87 13.45 -13.44 -8.15
C ASP A 87 12.38 -14.55 -8.33
N THR A 88 11.59 -14.84 -7.29
CA THR A 88 10.47 -15.81 -7.37
C THR A 88 9.50 -15.50 -8.52
N ALA A 89 9.15 -14.22 -8.75
CA ALA A 89 8.28 -13.86 -9.86
C ALA A 89 8.93 -14.10 -11.23
N VAL A 90 10.21 -13.75 -11.34
CA VAL A 90 10.97 -13.92 -12.59
C VAL A 90 11.21 -15.39 -12.89
N GLU A 91 11.55 -16.20 -11.89
CA GLU A 91 11.78 -17.64 -12.03
C GLU A 91 10.49 -18.40 -12.37
N ALA A 92 9.37 -18.07 -11.70
CA ALA A 92 8.12 -18.78 -11.91
C ALA A 92 7.41 -18.39 -13.22
N PHE A 93 7.48 -17.11 -13.61
CA PHE A 93 6.66 -16.55 -14.69
C PHE A 93 7.44 -15.80 -15.78
N GLY A 94 8.76 -15.76 -15.68
CA GLY A 94 9.65 -15.14 -16.68
C GLY A 94 9.73 -13.61 -16.65
N ARG A 95 8.90 -12.93 -15.82
CA ARG A 95 8.83 -11.45 -15.75
C ARG A 95 8.22 -10.97 -14.44
N LEU A 96 8.30 -9.68 -14.22
CA LEU A 96 7.56 -8.94 -13.21
C LEU A 96 7.00 -7.65 -13.83
N ASP A 97 5.72 -7.37 -13.62
CA ASP A 97 5.05 -6.16 -14.12
C ASP A 97 4.47 -5.30 -13.02
N VAL A 98 4.05 -5.91 -11.91
CA VAL A 98 3.33 -5.22 -10.81
C VAL A 98 3.90 -5.64 -9.47
N LEU A 99 4.21 -4.67 -8.61
CA LEU A 99 4.51 -4.88 -7.21
C LEU A 99 3.48 -4.17 -6.34
N VAL A 100 2.74 -4.93 -5.53
CA VAL A 100 1.80 -4.42 -4.53
C VAL A 100 2.41 -4.58 -3.14
N ASN A 101 2.87 -3.48 -2.55
CA ASN A 101 3.41 -3.42 -1.20
C ASN A 101 2.25 -3.23 -0.21
N ASN A 102 1.78 -4.34 0.38
CA ASN A 102 0.65 -4.35 1.31
C ASN A 102 1.03 -4.91 2.70
N ALA A 103 2.11 -5.66 2.85
CA ALA A 103 2.53 -6.24 4.12
C ALA A 103 2.57 -5.21 5.26
N GLY A 104 2.08 -5.60 6.43
CA GLY A 104 2.00 -4.69 7.57
C GLY A 104 1.60 -5.37 8.87
N ILE A 105 1.87 -4.68 9.98
CA ILE A 105 1.50 -5.06 11.35
C ILE A 105 0.96 -3.85 12.11
N LEU A 106 0.35 -4.05 13.27
CA LEU A 106 -0.01 -2.98 14.21
C LEU A 106 0.72 -3.17 15.55
N ARG A 107 1.10 -2.05 16.16
CA ARG A 107 1.62 -1.93 17.52
C ARG A 107 1.10 -0.60 18.09
N ASP A 108 -0.25 -0.53 18.22
CA ASP A 108 -0.94 0.66 18.67
C ASP A 108 -0.65 0.91 20.16
N ARG A 109 -0.18 2.11 20.47
CA ARG A 109 0.15 2.55 21.82
C ARG A 109 0.08 4.07 21.91
N MET A 110 -0.48 4.57 23.01
CA MET A 110 -0.38 6.02 23.30
C MET A 110 1.09 6.43 23.36
N PHE A 111 1.43 7.55 22.75
CA PHE A 111 2.82 8.00 22.61
C PHE A 111 3.61 8.05 23.92
N VAL A 112 2.95 8.44 25.01
CA VAL A 112 3.58 8.50 26.35
C VAL A 112 4.03 7.14 26.89
N SER A 113 3.53 6.03 26.32
CA SER A 113 3.82 4.67 26.77
C SER A 113 4.40 3.79 25.67
N MET A 114 4.74 4.39 24.51
CA MET A 114 5.27 3.64 23.36
C MET A 114 6.73 3.26 23.63
N GLU A 115 7.03 1.97 23.45
CA GLU A 115 8.38 1.45 23.61
C GLU A 115 9.16 1.47 22.29
N PRO A 116 10.52 1.55 22.34
CA PRO A 116 11.35 1.60 21.13
C PRO A 116 11.14 0.43 20.17
N ASP A 117 10.95 -0.78 20.68
CA ASP A 117 10.74 -1.98 19.87
C ASP A 117 9.40 -1.97 19.12
N GLU A 118 8.37 -1.34 19.69
CA GLU A 118 7.07 -1.12 19.02
C GLU A 118 7.23 -0.15 17.83
N TRP A 119 8.04 0.90 18.00
CA TRP A 119 8.39 1.83 16.95
C TRP A 119 9.22 1.16 15.84
N ASP A 120 10.32 0.50 16.23
CA ASP A 120 11.25 -0.12 15.29
C ASP A 120 10.60 -1.24 14.48
N ALA A 121 9.73 -2.05 15.09
CA ALA A 121 8.98 -3.09 14.39
C ALA A 121 8.08 -2.51 13.28
N ILE A 122 7.38 -1.40 13.57
CA ILE A 122 6.54 -0.73 12.58
C ILE A 122 7.37 -0.14 11.45
N MET A 123 8.44 0.59 11.75
CA MET A 123 9.33 1.16 10.72
C MET A 123 9.94 0.07 9.83
N ARG A 124 10.38 -1.03 10.44
CA ARG A 124 10.98 -2.17 9.74
C ARG A 124 9.99 -2.81 8.78
N VAL A 125 8.80 -3.19 9.25
CA VAL A 125 7.85 -3.94 8.42
C VAL A 125 7.21 -3.05 7.36
N HIS A 126 6.77 -1.82 7.73
CA HIS A 126 6.06 -0.95 6.81
C HIS A 126 6.98 -0.19 5.87
N LEU A 127 7.88 0.64 6.43
CA LEU A 127 8.65 1.56 5.59
C LEU A 127 9.79 0.83 4.88
N ARG A 128 10.61 0.06 5.61
CA ARG A 128 11.68 -0.75 5.01
C ARG A 128 11.10 -1.87 4.14
N GLY A 129 10.01 -2.54 4.58
CA GLY A 129 9.34 -3.60 3.81
C GLY A 129 8.59 -3.10 2.56
N THR A 130 8.37 -1.80 2.41
CA THR A 130 7.96 -1.15 1.15
C THR A 130 9.17 -0.79 0.29
N PHE A 131 10.21 -0.24 0.91
CA PHE A 131 11.44 0.19 0.21
C PHE A 131 12.20 -0.98 -0.43
N ALA A 132 12.49 -2.05 0.32
CA ALA A 132 13.38 -3.11 -0.14
C ALA A 132 12.82 -3.86 -1.38
N PRO A 133 11.57 -4.37 -1.40
CA PRO A 133 11.00 -4.98 -2.61
C PRO A 133 10.94 -4.00 -3.78
N SER A 134 10.55 -2.73 -3.54
CA SER A 134 10.50 -1.70 -4.58
C SER A 134 11.88 -1.47 -5.19
N ARG A 135 12.94 -1.40 -4.37
CA ARG A 135 14.31 -1.19 -4.85
C ARG A 135 14.81 -2.35 -5.71
N HIS A 136 14.48 -3.60 -5.35
CA HIS A 136 14.84 -4.77 -6.15
C HIS A 136 14.02 -4.86 -7.45
N ALA A 137 12.72 -4.61 -7.40
CA ALA A 137 11.86 -4.55 -8.59
C ALA A 137 12.36 -3.49 -9.59
N VAL A 138 12.67 -2.28 -9.09
CA VAL A 138 13.22 -1.18 -9.92
C VAL A 138 14.56 -1.56 -10.51
N SER A 139 15.44 -2.27 -9.80
CA SER A 139 16.70 -2.77 -10.34
C SER A 139 16.47 -3.71 -11.51
N TYR A 140 15.57 -4.69 -11.36
CA TYR A 140 15.18 -5.62 -12.40
C TYR A 140 14.63 -4.88 -13.62
N TRP A 141 13.67 -3.98 -13.45
CA TRP A 141 13.08 -3.22 -14.56
C TRP A 141 14.09 -2.31 -15.25
N ARG A 142 14.97 -1.65 -14.48
CA ARG A 142 16.01 -0.79 -15.06
C ARG A 142 16.97 -1.55 -15.98
N GLU A 143 17.38 -2.75 -15.61
CA GLU A 143 18.25 -3.58 -16.48
C GLU A 143 17.51 -3.98 -17.77
N ARG A 144 16.23 -4.31 -17.70
CA ARG A 144 15.42 -4.60 -18.90
C ARG A 144 15.25 -3.35 -19.79
N SER A 145 15.02 -2.18 -19.20
CA SER A 145 14.96 -0.91 -19.93
C SER A 145 16.28 -0.61 -20.64
N LYS A 146 17.44 -0.85 -19.98
CA LYS A 146 18.75 -0.71 -20.62
C LYS A 146 18.97 -1.70 -21.79
N ALA A 147 18.37 -2.87 -21.70
CA ALA A 147 18.38 -3.86 -22.78
C ALA A 147 17.41 -3.50 -23.94
N GLY A 148 16.78 -2.33 -23.89
CA GLY A 148 15.91 -1.82 -24.96
C GLY A 148 14.43 -2.18 -24.81
N GLU A 149 14.01 -2.82 -23.70
CA GLU A 149 12.62 -3.15 -23.48
C GLU A 149 11.79 -1.90 -23.11
N LYS A 150 10.64 -1.75 -23.75
CA LYS A 150 9.66 -0.72 -23.39
C LYS A 150 8.83 -1.23 -22.20
N LEU A 151 9.11 -0.67 -21.04
CA LEU A 151 8.42 -1.09 -19.80
C LEU A 151 7.03 -0.48 -19.68
N ASN A 152 6.19 -1.19 -18.95
CA ASN A 152 4.88 -0.74 -18.47
C ASN A 152 4.67 -1.31 -17.07
N ALA A 153 5.53 -0.92 -16.12
CA ALA A 153 5.57 -1.49 -14.78
C ALA A 153 4.83 -0.63 -13.74
N ARG A 154 4.39 -1.26 -12.63
CA ARG A 154 3.57 -0.64 -11.59
C ARG A 154 4.11 -0.95 -10.21
N ILE A 155 4.22 0.07 -9.36
CA ILE A 155 4.35 -0.07 -7.91
C ILE A 155 3.09 0.50 -7.27
N ILE A 156 2.43 -0.29 -6.44
CA ILE A 156 1.23 0.11 -5.71
C ILE A 156 1.54 -0.08 -4.22
N ASN A 157 1.65 1.02 -3.50
CA ASN A 157 1.96 1.05 -2.07
C ASN A 157 0.68 1.14 -1.24
N THR A 158 0.75 0.72 0.03
CA THR A 158 -0.37 0.84 0.96
C THR A 158 -0.02 1.86 2.06
N SER A 159 -0.57 3.06 1.93
CA SER A 159 -0.58 4.10 2.96
C SER A 159 -1.77 3.88 3.92
N SER A 160 -2.23 4.92 4.60
CA SER A 160 -3.38 4.87 5.53
C SER A 160 -3.87 6.29 5.82
N GLY A 161 -5.17 6.41 6.13
CA GLY A 161 -5.73 7.63 6.72
C GLY A 161 -4.98 8.08 7.98
N SER A 162 -4.46 7.14 8.79
CA SER A 162 -3.63 7.46 9.97
C SER A 162 -2.33 8.20 9.60
N GLY A 163 -1.75 7.89 8.45
CA GLY A 163 -0.56 8.60 7.95
C GLY A 163 -0.87 9.92 7.27
N LEU A 164 -2.07 10.08 6.71
CA LEU A 164 -2.47 11.28 5.97
C LEU A 164 -3.16 12.32 6.87
N TYR A 165 -3.95 11.85 7.84
CA TYR A 165 -4.84 12.72 8.63
C TYR A 165 -4.61 12.60 10.14
N GLY A 166 -3.73 11.69 10.57
CA GLY A 166 -3.46 11.41 11.96
C GLY A 166 -4.49 10.47 12.61
N ASN A 167 -4.03 9.71 13.61
CA ASN A 167 -4.88 8.89 14.48
C ASN A 167 -4.20 8.71 15.83
N PRO A 168 -4.85 9.09 16.95
CA PRO A 168 -4.31 8.87 18.29
C PRO A 168 -3.92 7.41 18.53
N ALA A 169 -2.89 7.17 19.33
CA ALA A 169 -2.28 5.88 19.63
C ALA A 169 -1.57 5.18 18.44
N GLN A 170 -1.48 5.81 17.29
CA GLN A 170 -0.82 5.27 16.08
C GLN A 170 0.33 6.18 15.59
N SER A 171 1.07 6.82 16.49
CA SER A 171 2.16 7.72 16.09
C SER A 171 3.28 7.02 15.31
N ASN A 172 3.63 5.77 15.66
CA ASN A 172 4.55 4.92 14.91
C ASN A 172 3.98 4.52 13.53
N TYR A 173 2.78 3.97 13.51
CA TYR A 173 2.09 3.53 12.30
C TYR A 173 1.80 4.72 11.37
N GLY A 174 1.27 5.83 11.92
CA GLY A 174 1.02 7.06 11.18
C GLY A 174 2.30 7.61 10.53
N ALA A 175 3.41 7.67 11.27
CA ALA A 175 4.70 8.10 10.74
C ALA A 175 5.18 7.20 9.58
N ALA A 176 5.10 5.87 9.73
CA ALA A 176 5.47 4.95 8.66
C ALA A 176 4.58 5.11 7.42
N LYS A 177 3.27 5.25 7.59
CA LYS A 177 2.30 5.38 6.48
C LYS A 177 2.37 6.75 5.79
N ALA A 178 2.68 7.83 6.52
CA ALA A 178 3.03 9.13 5.95
C ALA A 178 4.34 9.03 5.14
N GLY A 179 5.34 8.33 5.69
CA GLY A 179 6.59 8.05 5.00
C GLY A 179 6.38 7.29 3.68
N ILE A 180 5.47 6.30 3.64
CA ILE A 180 5.12 5.57 2.41
C ILE A 180 4.43 6.49 1.39
N ALA A 181 3.53 7.39 1.81
CA ALA A 181 2.90 8.35 0.91
C ALA A 181 3.94 9.29 0.29
N SER A 182 4.83 9.85 1.11
CA SER A 182 5.95 10.69 0.64
C SER A 182 6.90 9.92 -0.27
N PHE A 183 7.31 8.70 0.11
CA PHE A 183 8.14 7.82 -0.72
C PHE A 183 7.51 7.57 -2.09
N THR A 184 6.19 7.30 -2.14
CA THR A 184 5.43 7.10 -3.39
C THR A 184 5.57 8.30 -4.33
N ILE A 185 5.35 9.52 -3.82
CA ILE A 185 5.41 10.74 -4.61
C ILE A 185 6.84 10.98 -5.14
N ASN A 186 7.85 10.80 -4.27
CA ASN A 186 9.24 11.03 -4.66
C ASN A 186 9.71 10.09 -5.75
N ILE A 187 9.55 8.77 -5.56
CA ILE A 187 10.04 7.80 -6.55
C ILE A 187 9.19 7.77 -7.83
N ALA A 188 7.93 8.25 -7.79
CA ALA A 188 7.13 8.41 -9.00
C ALA A 188 7.80 9.33 -10.01
N GLY A 189 8.33 10.48 -9.55
CA GLY A 189 9.08 11.41 -10.39
C GLY A 189 10.39 10.82 -10.93
N GLU A 190 11.11 10.06 -10.10
CA GLU A 190 12.39 9.44 -10.50
C GLU A 190 12.23 8.34 -11.55
N LEU A 191 11.11 7.57 -11.48
CA LEU A 191 10.91 6.34 -12.22
C LEU A 191 10.08 6.51 -13.51
N ALA A 192 9.38 7.63 -13.69
CA ALA A 192 8.53 7.90 -14.85
C ALA A 192 9.27 7.70 -16.19
N ARG A 193 10.54 8.14 -16.27
CA ARG A 193 11.39 7.99 -17.46
C ARG A 193 11.65 6.54 -17.89
N TYR A 194 11.42 5.57 -17.00
CA TYR A 194 11.57 4.13 -17.28
C TYR A 194 10.24 3.44 -17.62
N GLY A 195 9.12 4.17 -17.68
CA GLY A 195 7.80 3.57 -17.88
C GLY A 195 7.27 2.85 -16.64
N ILE A 196 7.70 3.27 -15.45
CA ILE A 196 7.26 2.74 -14.15
C ILE A 196 6.38 3.79 -13.50
N THR A 197 5.12 3.45 -13.18
CA THR A 197 4.26 4.30 -12.36
C THR A 197 4.26 3.82 -10.91
N VAL A 198 4.15 4.78 -9.99
CA VAL A 198 4.12 4.51 -8.55
C VAL A 198 2.97 5.27 -7.94
N ASN A 199 2.03 4.53 -7.33
CA ASN A 199 0.87 5.09 -6.64
C ASN A 199 0.70 4.42 -5.28
N ALA A 200 -0.12 5.01 -4.42
CA ALA A 200 -0.50 4.42 -3.15
C ALA A 200 -2.03 4.40 -3.00
N ILE A 201 -2.50 3.44 -2.23
CA ILE A 201 -3.86 3.43 -1.69
C ILE A 201 -3.82 3.76 -0.19
N ALA A 202 -4.87 4.40 0.32
CA ALA A 202 -5.14 4.56 1.74
C ALA A 202 -6.50 3.90 2.04
N PRO A 203 -6.49 2.58 2.33
CA PRO A 203 -7.70 1.78 2.44
C PRO A 203 -8.36 1.90 3.80
N VAL A 204 -9.69 1.76 3.82
CA VAL A 204 -10.50 1.54 5.02
C VAL A 204 -11.23 0.20 4.85
N ALA A 205 -10.82 -0.81 5.63
CA ALA A 205 -11.43 -2.13 5.55
C ALA A 205 -11.38 -2.86 6.91
N ARG A 206 -12.35 -3.73 7.15
CA ARG A 206 -12.34 -4.64 8.30
C ARG A 206 -11.36 -5.77 8.03
N THR A 207 -10.40 -5.92 8.92
CA THR A 207 -9.39 -6.99 8.89
C THR A 207 -9.13 -7.46 10.31
N ARG A 208 -8.41 -8.56 10.48
CA ARG A 208 -7.96 -8.99 11.83
C ARG A 208 -7.24 -7.87 12.59
N MET A 209 -6.56 -6.97 11.87
CA MET A 209 -5.87 -5.82 12.47
C MET A 209 -6.83 -4.78 13.03
N THR A 210 -8.08 -4.75 12.57
CA THR A 210 -9.11 -3.78 12.97
C THR A 210 -10.27 -4.42 13.74
N GLU A 211 -10.38 -5.75 13.76
CA GLU A 211 -11.45 -6.48 14.49
C GLU A 211 -11.40 -6.23 16.00
N ASP A 212 -10.22 -6.12 16.60
CA ASP A 212 -10.04 -5.82 18.02
C ASP A 212 -10.45 -4.38 18.40
N LEU A 213 -10.67 -3.50 17.42
CA LEU A 213 -11.16 -2.15 17.67
C LEU A 213 -12.63 -2.12 18.12
N GLY A 214 -13.38 -3.20 17.94
CA GLY A 214 -14.64 -3.63 18.57
C GLY A 214 -15.72 -2.59 18.88
N ARG A 215 -15.62 -1.35 18.37
CA ARG A 215 -16.51 -0.23 18.67
C ARG A 215 -16.90 0.53 17.40
N GLY A 216 -18.12 1.07 17.39
CA GLY A 216 -18.64 1.86 16.30
C GLY A 216 -18.73 1.07 14.99
N ARG A 217 -18.44 1.69 13.87
CA ARG A 217 -18.55 1.11 12.52
C ARG A 217 -17.78 -0.20 12.27
N TRP A 218 -16.83 -0.55 13.16
CA TRP A 218 -16.03 -1.78 13.04
C TRP A 218 -16.73 -3.02 13.61
N ALA A 219 -17.71 -2.84 14.51
CA ALA A 219 -18.42 -3.92 15.22
C ALA A 219 -19.52 -4.55 14.35
N ASP A 220 -20.16 -3.75 13.50
CA ASP A 220 -21.36 -4.17 12.78
C ASP A 220 -20.95 -4.88 11.48
N LYS A 221 -21.20 -6.21 11.41
CA LYS A 221 -21.17 -6.94 10.15
C LYS A 221 -22.58 -6.92 9.56
N PRO A 222 -22.72 -6.61 8.24
CA PRO A 222 -24.03 -6.68 7.59
C PRO A 222 -24.56 -8.12 7.60
N ALA A 223 -25.85 -8.28 7.41
CA ALA A 223 -26.47 -9.59 7.24
C ALA A 223 -25.91 -10.29 5.97
N GLU A 224 -26.03 -11.61 5.93
CA GLU A 224 -25.58 -12.38 4.78
C GLU A 224 -26.30 -11.92 3.50
N GLY A 225 -25.53 -11.58 2.46
CA GLY A 225 -26.04 -11.05 1.19
C GLY A 225 -26.18 -9.53 1.11
N GLU A 226 -25.99 -8.81 2.23
CA GLU A 226 -25.94 -7.36 2.21
C GLU A 226 -24.52 -6.84 1.87
N PHE A 227 -24.46 -5.63 1.32
CA PHE A 227 -23.18 -4.99 0.97
C PHE A 227 -22.37 -4.65 2.24
N ASP A 228 -21.20 -5.26 2.38
CA ASP A 228 -20.27 -4.90 3.46
C ASP A 228 -19.37 -3.74 3.06
N ARG A 229 -19.71 -2.52 3.52
CA ARG A 229 -18.90 -1.32 3.28
C ARG A 229 -17.44 -1.48 3.72
N LEU A 230 -17.18 -2.26 4.76
CA LEU A 230 -15.84 -2.49 5.29
C LEU A 230 -15.21 -3.78 4.78
N GLY A 231 -15.85 -4.47 3.83
CA GLY A 231 -15.28 -5.65 3.20
C GLY A 231 -13.95 -5.33 2.51
N PRO A 232 -12.88 -6.13 2.72
CA PRO A 232 -11.58 -5.88 2.09
C PRO A 232 -11.64 -5.95 0.57
N ASP A 233 -12.65 -6.63 0.01
CA ASP A 233 -12.84 -6.77 -1.43
C ASP A 233 -13.20 -5.44 -2.13
N ASN A 234 -13.71 -4.44 -1.39
CA ASN A 234 -13.99 -3.10 -1.93
C ASN A 234 -12.72 -2.36 -2.38
N ILE A 235 -11.56 -2.73 -1.83
CA ILE A 235 -10.28 -2.05 -2.10
C ILE A 235 -9.65 -2.58 -3.41
N SER A 236 -9.82 -3.86 -3.67
CA SER A 236 -9.08 -4.58 -4.70
C SER A 236 -9.36 -4.13 -6.14
N PRO A 237 -10.56 -3.68 -6.52
CA PRO A 237 -10.81 -3.14 -7.86
C PRO A 237 -9.92 -1.94 -8.22
N VAL A 238 -9.64 -1.04 -7.25
CA VAL A 238 -8.73 0.09 -7.47
C VAL A 238 -7.29 -0.39 -7.69
N VAL A 239 -6.86 -1.42 -6.94
CA VAL A 239 -5.52 -2.01 -7.11
C VAL A 239 -5.42 -2.71 -8.46
N ALA A 240 -6.42 -3.46 -8.89
CA ALA A 240 -6.43 -4.10 -10.21
C ALA A 240 -6.43 -3.07 -11.35
N TRP A 241 -7.19 -1.98 -11.20
CA TRP A 241 -7.15 -0.88 -12.17
C TRP A 241 -5.77 -0.22 -12.24
N LEU A 242 -5.16 0.11 -11.10
CA LEU A 242 -3.79 0.65 -11.05
C LEU A 242 -2.75 -0.34 -11.61
N ALA A 243 -2.97 -1.64 -11.44
CA ALA A 243 -2.12 -2.69 -11.97
C ALA A 243 -2.25 -2.87 -13.48
N SER A 244 -3.30 -2.37 -14.11
CA SER A 244 -3.57 -2.56 -15.55
C SER A 244 -2.59 -1.79 -16.44
N ALA A 245 -2.59 -2.13 -17.72
CA ALA A 245 -1.81 -1.40 -18.72
C ALA A 245 -2.36 0.02 -19.00
N ALA A 246 -3.65 0.25 -18.72
CA ALA A 246 -4.35 1.50 -19.02
C ALA A 246 -3.95 2.70 -18.15
N THR A 247 -3.22 2.47 -17.05
CA THR A 247 -2.83 3.51 -16.08
C THR A 247 -1.39 3.99 -16.23
N SER A 248 -0.85 3.98 -17.46
CA SER A 248 0.54 4.34 -17.75
C SER A 248 0.89 5.81 -17.47
N ASP A 249 -0.10 6.67 -17.38
CA ASP A 249 -0.04 8.11 -17.08
C ASP A 249 -0.46 8.48 -15.67
N ILE A 250 -0.92 7.50 -14.88
CA ILE A 250 -1.32 7.69 -13.48
C ILE A 250 -0.13 7.37 -12.57
N THR A 251 0.48 8.40 -12.01
CA THR A 251 1.65 8.23 -11.12
C THR A 251 1.69 9.32 -10.03
N GLY A 252 2.30 9.02 -8.88
CA GLY A 252 2.44 9.95 -7.75
C GLY A 252 1.15 10.23 -7.01
N ARG A 253 0.13 9.37 -7.13
CA ARG A 253 -1.18 9.57 -6.48
C ARG A 253 -1.32 8.72 -5.22
N VAL A 254 -2.03 9.27 -4.26
CA VAL A 254 -2.52 8.54 -3.08
C VAL A 254 -4.05 8.54 -3.15
N ILE A 255 -4.64 7.35 -3.21
CA ILE A 255 -6.07 7.16 -3.44
C ILE A 255 -6.71 6.62 -2.16
N ASN A 256 -7.63 7.38 -1.57
CA ASN A 256 -8.46 6.90 -0.47
C ASN A 256 -9.54 5.97 -1.02
N VAL A 257 -9.75 4.83 -0.33
CA VAL A 257 -10.82 3.88 -0.66
C VAL A 257 -11.54 3.49 0.63
N ASP A 258 -12.80 3.89 0.78
CA ASP A 258 -13.65 3.59 1.93
C ASP A 258 -14.99 3.00 1.44
N GLY A 259 -15.02 1.68 1.31
CA GLY A 259 -16.18 1.01 0.71
C GLY A 259 -16.41 1.50 -0.74
N PRO A 260 -17.59 2.08 -1.04
CA PRO A 260 -17.92 2.58 -2.36
C PRO A 260 -17.33 3.97 -2.65
N GLU A 261 -16.74 4.63 -1.66
CA GLU A 261 -16.20 5.99 -1.80
C GLU A 261 -14.73 5.95 -2.19
N ILE A 262 -14.39 6.66 -3.28
CA ILE A 262 -13.02 6.80 -3.77
C ILE A 262 -12.71 8.29 -3.89
N SER A 263 -11.59 8.72 -3.32
CA SER A 263 -11.10 10.09 -3.45
C SER A 263 -9.58 10.14 -3.59
N ILE A 264 -9.06 11.26 -4.08
CA ILE A 264 -7.63 11.49 -4.18
C ILE A 264 -7.19 12.32 -2.97
N ALA A 265 -6.22 11.82 -2.21
CA ALA A 265 -5.58 12.60 -1.17
C ALA A 265 -4.75 13.71 -1.81
N ILE A 266 -5.04 14.95 -1.45
CA ILE A 266 -4.26 16.11 -1.91
C ILE A 266 -3.02 16.21 -1.02
N PRO A 267 -1.81 16.17 -1.60
CA PRO A 267 -0.57 16.33 -0.82
C PRO A 267 -0.51 17.72 -0.18
N TRP A 268 0.31 17.84 0.87
CA TRP A 268 0.56 19.13 1.48
C TRP A 268 1.11 20.13 0.47
N HIS A 269 0.47 21.29 0.42
CA HIS A 269 0.92 22.44 -0.35
C HIS A 269 0.95 23.67 0.57
N PRO A 270 1.82 24.65 0.30
CA PRO A 270 1.86 25.88 1.09
C PRO A 270 0.55 26.64 0.93
N SER A 271 0.08 27.25 2.01
CA SER A 271 -0.95 28.28 1.98
C SER A 271 -0.45 29.57 1.33
N GLU A 272 -1.28 30.62 1.30
CA GLU A 272 -0.81 31.97 1.05
C GLU A 272 0.33 32.35 1.99
N ALA A 273 1.39 32.96 1.45
CA ALA A 273 2.55 33.36 2.21
C ALA A 273 2.42 34.81 2.68
N ILE A 274 2.87 35.11 3.90
CA ILE A 274 3.11 36.47 4.37
C ILE A 274 4.57 36.84 4.11
N ASN A 275 4.82 38.07 3.68
CA ASN A 275 6.17 38.57 3.38
C ASN A 275 6.32 40.01 3.87
N ASN A 276 7.49 40.37 4.41
CA ASN A 276 7.82 41.73 4.83
C ASN A 276 9.15 42.26 4.22
N GLU A 277 9.68 41.55 3.22
CA GLU A 277 10.89 41.88 2.47
C GLU A 277 12.19 42.03 3.33
N ARG A 278 12.16 41.58 4.58
CA ARG A 278 13.28 41.59 5.52
C ARG A 278 13.27 40.37 6.43
N ARG A 279 14.30 40.20 7.21
CA ARG A 279 14.32 39.19 8.26
C ARG A 279 13.25 39.50 9.32
N TRP A 280 12.40 38.49 9.60
CA TRP A 280 11.43 38.54 10.69
C TRP A 280 12.07 38.65 12.06
N ARG A 281 11.47 39.43 12.94
CA ARG A 281 11.78 39.43 14.38
C ARG A 281 10.78 38.48 15.06
N ALA A 282 11.26 37.75 16.09
CA ALA A 282 10.43 36.78 16.80
C ALA A 282 9.21 37.42 17.49
N ASP A 283 9.36 38.66 17.98
CA ASP A 283 8.34 39.39 18.72
C ASP A 283 7.18 39.90 17.82
N GLU A 284 7.38 39.99 16.52
CA GLU A 284 6.31 40.41 15.55
C GLU A 284 5.52 39.26 14.97
N LEU A 285 5.99 37.99 15.12
CA LEU A 285 5.38 36.83 14.47
C LEU A 285 4.05 36.39 15.08
N GLY A 286 3.86 36.58 16.38
CA GLY A 286 2.69 36.06 17.10
C GLY A 286 1.34 36.42 16.44
N PRO A 287 1.00 37.70 16.32
CA PRO A 287 -0.27 38.11 15.70
C PRO A 287 -0.41 37.67 14.24
N LEU A 288 0.70 37.76 13.47
CA LEU A 288 0.70 37.44 12.04
C LEU A 288 0.47 35.95 11.77
N LEU A 289 1.15 35.08 12.51
CA LEU A 289 0.95 33.62 12.36
C LEU A 289 -0.40 33.17 12.90
N THR A 290 -0.90 33.78 13.98
CA THR A 290 -2.24 33.48 14.49
C THR A 290 -3.32 33.82 13.46
N ASP A 291 -3.22 34.97 12.78
CA ASP A 291 -4.14 35.35 11.71
C ASP A 291 -4.02 34.42 10.50
N LEU A 292 -2.80 34.10 10.06
CA LEU A 292 -2.57 33.18 8.95
C LEU A 292 -3.15 31.78 9.24
N ILE A 293 -2.93 31.22 10.42
CA ILE A 293 -3.48 29.94 10.86
C ILE A 293 -5.01 29.97 10.84
N ALA A 294 -5.62 31.03 11.40
CA ALA A 294 -7.08 31.16 11.42
C ALA A 294 -7.71 31.21 10.01
N ARG A 295 -7.05 31.86 9.05
CA ARG A 295 -7.48 31.88 7.64
C ARG A 295 -7.42 30.48 7.02
N VAL A 296 -6.29 29.77 7.17
CA VAL A 296 -6.12 28.40 6.67
C VAL A 296 -7.14 27.45 7.28
N ASP A 297 -7.40 27.54 8.58
CA ASP A 297 -8.39 26.71 9.26
C ASP A 297 -9.84 26.98 8.78
N SER A 298 -10.14 28.20 8.35
CA SER A 298 -11.44 28.53 7.78
C SER A 298 -11.64 27.97 6.38
N GLU A 299 -10.59 27.96 5.55
CA GLU A 299 -10.62 27.41 4.19
C GLU A 299 -10.73 25.88 4.18
N THR A 300 -10.12 25.21 5.15
CA THR A 300 -10.14 23.73 5.26
C THR A 300 -11.45 23.18 5.82
N LYS A 301 -12.32 24.02 6.41
CA LYS A 301 -13.63 23.63 6.94
C LYS A 301 -14.79 23.91 5.97
N ALA A 302 -14.55 24.61 4.88
CA ALA A 302 -15.52 24.89 3.82
C ALA A 302 -15.45 23.80 2.73
#